data_d986192d798c9246983066297c0eeeac
#
_entry.id   d986192d798c9246983066297c0eeeac
#
_cell.length_a   1.000
_cell.length_b   1.000
_cell.length_c   1.000
_cell.angle_alpha   90.00
_cell.angle_beta   90.00
_cell.angle_gamma   90.00
#
_symmetry.space_group_name_H-M   'P 1'
#
loop_
_entity.id
_entity.type
_entity.pdbx_description
1 polymer ?
#
loop_
_entity_poly.entity_id
_entity_poly.type
_entity_poly.pdbx_seq_one_letter_code
_entity_poly.pdbx_strand_id
1 'polypeptide(L)'
;ARTYFSQNDMWRIQGFMAYGFNDDKFKYGGDFRYMFNKFNRFQVGIGTKRDVEQLAATLTESDGIMTRSFASSSIINQGDNYYLSNNNLTNVYTSIEPWKNVTFRLDGNYQLIKPADSNHFSIAYDKNGEIKEILTNSSVSFSVIARPGAKYSQYGIDRYQMTTLAPTLMLRYTKGLKGVINSDFEYDKLQFLYTQPILIGSFGRSFVTVEAGKT
;
A
#
# COMPACT_ATOMS: atom_id res chain seq x y z
N ALA A 1 -1.59 13.95 9.69
CA ALA A 1 -2.31 13.94 10.98
C ALA A 1 -2.77 12.53 11.32
N ARG A 2 -2.93 12.26 12.61
CA ARG A 2 -3.40 10.99 13.15
C ARG A 2 -4.16 11.26 14.45
N THR A 3 -5.34 10.65 14.61
CA THR A 3 -6.10 10.78 15.86
C THR A 3 -5.47 9.92 16.96
N TYR A 4 -5.46 10.44 18.18
CA TYR A 4 -5.03 9.73 19.36
C TYR A 4 -5.76 10.30 20.57
N PHE A 5 -6.80 9.62 21.04
CA PHE A 5 -7.59 10.07 22.17
C PHE A 5 -7.27 9.28 23.45
N SER A 6 -6.95 7.99 23.30
CA SER A 6 -6.59 7.11 24.41
C SER A 6 -5.60 6.03 23.96
N GLN A 7 -4.83 5.49 24.91
CA GLN A 7 -3.94 4.36 24.66
C GLN A 7 -4.69 3.08 24.26
N ASN A 8 -5.97 2.98 24.58
CA ASN A 8 -6.78 1.79 24.32
C ASN A 8 -7.80 1.96 23.19
N ASP A 9 -7.66 2.99 22.38
CA ASP A 9 -8.58 3.23 21.27
C ASP A 9 -8.63 2.03 20.32
N MET A 10 -9.86 1.62 20.01
CA MET A 10 -10.13 0.52 19.06
C MET A 10 -10.28 1.02 17.63
N TRP A 11 -10.22 2.31 17.42
CA TRP A 11 -10.35 2.95 16.12
C TRP A 11 -9.28 4.00 15.86
N ARG A 12 -9.04 4.29 14.59
CA ARG A 12 -8.05 5.28 14.19
C ARG A 12 -8.47 5.96 12.89
N ILE A 13 -8.34 7.28 12.86
CA ILE A 13 -8.34 8.06 11.63
C ILE A 13 -6.93 8.61 11.45
N GLN A 14 -6.40 8.49 10.26
CA GLN A 14 -5.13 9.09 9.90
C GLN A 14 -5.20 9.66 8.48
N GLY A 15 -4.39 10.66 8.19
CA GLY A 15 -4.36 11.27 6.88
C GLY A 15 -3.18 12.20 6.68
N PHE A 16 -2.95 12.53 5.42
CA PHE A 16 -1.97 13.52 5.01
C PHE A 16 -2.55 14.43 3.92
N MET A 17 -2.02 15.63 3.82
CA MET A 17 -2.21 16.56 2.72
C MET A 17 -0.85 17.13 2.31
N ALA A 18 -0.63 17.29 1.03
CA ALA A 18 0.54 17.93 0.47
C ALA A 18 0.17 18.66 -0.82
N TYR A 19 0.90 19.73 -1.13
CA TYR A 19 0.79 20.44 -2.39
C TYR A 19 2.12 20.29 -3.15
N GLY A 20 2.05 19.86 -4.40
CA GLY A 20 3.19 19.76 -5.28
C GLY A 20 3.38 21.06 -6.06
N PHE A 21 4.46 21.79 -5.77
CA PHE A 21 4.75 23.05 -6.46
C PHE A 21 5.16 22.87 -7.92
N ASN A 22 5.65 21.69 -8.29
CA ASN A 22 6.07 21.41 -9.67
C ASN A 22 4.93 20.94 -10.58
N ASP A 23 3.91 20.32 -9.99
CA ASP A 23 2.77 19.75 -10.73
C ASP A 23 1.45 20.46 -10.40
N ASP A 24 1.49 21.51 -9.58
CA ASP A 24 0.35 22.33 -9.14
C ASP A 24 -0.86 21.49 -8.67
N LYS A 25 -0.60 20.37 -8.00
CA LYS A 25 -1.63 19.43 -7.59
C LYS A 25 -1.65 19.18 -6.08
N PHE A 26 -2.87 19.11 -5.54
CA PHE A 26 -3.08 18.62 -4.20
C PHE A 26 -2.99 17.09 -4.17
N LYS A 27 -2.21 16.59 -3.22
CA LYS A 27 -2.04 15.18 -2.89
C LYS A 27 -2.59 14.95 -1.48
N TYR A 28 -3.39 13.94 -1.31
CA TYR A 28 -4.00 13.66 -0.02
C TYR A 28 -4.24 12.17 0.16
N GLY A 29 -4.32 11.75 1.39
CA GLY A 29 -4.77 10.40 1.75
C GLY A 29 -5.40 10.40 3.12
N GLY A 30 -6.36 9.53 3.30
CA GLY A 30 -7.05 9.33 4.57
C GLY A 30 -7.47 7.88 4.72
N ASP A 31 -7.38 7.39 5.93
CA ASP A 31 -7.76 6.03 6.29
C ASP A 31 -8.47 6.04 7.63
N PHE A 32 -9.55 5.29 7.71
CA PHE A 32 -10.26 4.95 8.93
C PHE A 32 -10.16 3.45 9.15
N ARG A 33 -9.87 3.04 10.37
CA ARG A 33 -9.85 1.63 10.77
C ARG A 33 -10.45 1.43 12.14
N TYR A 34 -11.08 0.27 12.30
CA TYR A 34 -11.70 -0.16 13.54
C TYR A 34 -11.28 -1.61 13.86
N MET A 35 -10.93 -1.86 15.11
CA MET A 35 -10.56 -3.18 15.61
C MET A 35 -11.70 -3.75 16.45
N PHE A 36 -12.33 -4.81 15.97
CA PHE A 36 -13.44 -5.48 16.65
C PHE A 36 -12.98 -6.42 17.76
N ASN A 37 -11.79 -7.00 17.61
CA ASN A 37 -11.28 -7.97 18.58
C ASN A 37 -9.79 -7.77 18.80
N LYS A 38 -9.40 -7.60 20.08
CA LYS A 38 -8.00 -7.40 20.50
C LYS A 38 -7.18 -8.67 20.46
N PHE A 39 -7.79 -9.85 20.70
CA PHE A 39 -7.06 -11.12 20.83
C PHE A 39 -6.51 -11.59 19.48
N ASN A 40 -7.35 -11.66 18.48
CA ASN A 40 -6.98 -12.06 17.13
C ASN A 40 -6.79 -10.87 16.18
N ARG A 41 -6.84 -9.63 16.73
CA ARG A 41 -6.67 -8.37 16.00
C ARG A 41 -7.58 -8.27 14.75
N PHE A 42 -8.81 -8.72 14.86
CA PHE A 42 -9.78 -8.55 13.78
C PHE A 42 -10.07 -7.07 13.56
N GLN A 43 -9.69 -6.58 12.40
CA GLN A 43 -9.79 -5.17 12.01
C GLN A 43 -10.47 -5.05 10.64
N VAL A 44 -11.19 -3.95 10.47
CA VAL A 44 -11.73 -3.50 9.19
C VAL A 44 -11.29 -2.06 8.98
N GLY A 45 -10.94 -1.72 7.76
CA GLY A 45 -10.56 -0.35 7.42
C GLY A 45 -11.01 0.04 6.02
N ILE A 46 -11.12 1.33 5.83
CA ILE A 46 -11.39 1.97 4.55
C ILE A 46 -10.50 3.19 4.41
N GLY A 47 -9.97 3.40 3.22
CA GLY A 47 -9.17 4.57 2.96
C GLY A 47 -9.20 4.99 1.50
N THR A 48 -8.81 6.22 1.26
CA THR A 48 -8.63 6.77 -0.07
C THR A 48 -7.34 7.57 -0.14
N LYS A 49 -6.71 7.55 -1.30
CA LYS A 49 -5.47 8.28 -1.55
C LYS A 49 -5.48 8.84 -2.98
N ARG A 50 -5.04 10.07 -3.10
CA ARG A 50 -4.63 10.67 -4.36
C ARG A 50 -3.19 11.12 -4.24
N ASP A 51 -2.31 10.46 -4.95
CA ASP A 51 -0.87 10.74 -4.92
C ASP A 51 -0.24 10.49 -6.30
N VAL A 52 1.00 10.92 -6.45
CA VAL A 52 1.80 10.63 -7.63
C VAL A 52 2.69 9.43 -7.33
N GLU A 53 2.61 8.41 -8.16
CA GLU A 53 3.35 7.17 -7.99
C GLU A 53 4.08 6.78 -9.27
N GLN A 54 5.21 6.12 -9.12
CA GLN A 54 5.88 5.49 -10.22
C GLN A 54 5.18 4.16 -10.55
N LEU A 55 4.96 3.91 -11.83
CA LEU A 55 4.47 2.61 -12.29
C LEU A 55 5.49 1.52 -11.92
N ALA A 56 5.00 0.34 -11.54
CA ALA A 56 5.82 -0.80 -11.11
C ALA A 56 6.62 -0.56 -9.82
N ALA A 57 6.05 0.19 -8.88
CA ALA A 57 6.61 0.28 -7.53
C ALA A 57 6.69 -1.09 -6.84
N THR A 58 7.71 -1.26 -6.01
CA THR A 58 7.94 -2.51 -5.25
C THR A 58 6.78 -2.81 -4.30
N LEU A 59 6.57 -4.10 -4.05
CA LEU A 59 5.60 -4.57 -3.07
C LEU A 59 5.96 -4.04 -1.67
N THR A 60 4.97 -3.55 -0.95
CA THR A 60 5.14 -3.12 0.44
C THR A 60 4.18 -3.88 1.36
N GLU A 61 4.60 -4.05 2.60
CA GLU A 61 3.77 -4.66 3.65
C GLU A 61 2.65 -3.75 4.14
N SER A 62 2.80 -2.46 3.91
CA SER A 62 1.83 -1.47 4.34
C SER A 62 0.54 -1.55 3.53
N ASP A 63 -0.51 -1.04 4.08
CA ASP A 63 -1.85 -1.00 3.48
C ASP A 63 -1.97 -0.06 2.26
N GLY A 64 -0.87 0.51 1.80
CA GLY A 64 -0.80 1.30 0.57
C GLY A 64 -1.39 2.72 0.65
N ILE A 65 -2.40 2.94 1.50
CA ILE A 65 -3.07 4.26 1.61
C ILE A 65 -2.15 5.31 2.23
N MET A 66 -1.52 4.99 3.36
CA MET A 66 -0.66 5.94 4.08
C MET A 66 0.80 5.92 3.60
N THR A 67 1.16 4.94 2.79
CA THR A 67 2.49 4.88 2.17
C THR A 67 2.56 5.87 1.02
N ARG A 68 3.50 6.80 1.10
CA ARG A 68 3.81 7.72 0.01
C ARG A 68 5.00 7.19 -0.77
N SER A 69 4.95 7.33 -2.09
CA SER A 69 6.10 6.99 -2.93
C SER A 69 7.26 7.97 -2.67
N PHE A 70 8.48 7.51 -2.86
CA PHE A 70 9.67 8.38 -2.78
C PHE A 70 9.58 9.51 -3.80
N ALA A 71 9.08 9.24 -4.99
CA ALA A 71 8.88 10.23 -6.05
C ALA A 71 7.90 11.35 -5.64
N SER A 72 6.91 11.04 -4.80
CA SER A 72 5.92 11.99 -4.30
C SER A 72 6.44 12.86 -3.15
N SER A 73 7.41 12.37 -2.38
CA SER A 73 7.85 13.00 -1.12
C SER A 73 9.27 13.57 -1.17
N SER A 74 10.03 13.34 -2.23
CA SER A 74 11.41 13.79 -2.34
C SER A 74 11.48 15.24 -2.81
N ILE A 75 12.08 16.10 -1.97
CA ILE A 75 12.45 17.48 -2.34
C ILE A 75 13.75 17.50 -3.18
N ILE A 76 14.53 16.41 -3.14
CA ILE A 76 15.89 16.32 -3.71
C ILE A 76 15.90 15.55 -5.02
N ASN A 77 14.77 15.21 -5.58
CA ASN A 77 14.72 14.50 -6.86
C ASN A 77 15.15 15.47 -7.98
N GLN A 78 16.45 15.54 -8.23
CA GLN A 78 17.03 16.25 -9.35
C GLN A 78 16.94 15.31 -10.57
N GLY A 79 15.97 15.54 -11.41
CA GLY A 79 15.81 14.83 -12.68
C GLY A 79 14.34 14.67 -13.05
N ASP A 80 14.08 14.78 -14.34
CA ASP A 80 12.76 14.62 -14.89
C ASP A 80 12.37 13.13 -14.85
N ASN A 81 11.49 12.76 -13.93
CA ASN A 81 10.91 11.43 -13.93
C ASN A 81 9.61 11.46 -14.76
N TYR A 82 9.72 11.18 -16.04
CA TYR A 82 8.62 11.25 -17.00
C TYR A 82 7.58 10.13 -16.84
N TYR A 83 7.87 9.07 -16.06
CA TYR A 83 7.00 7.91 -15.89
C TYR A 83 6.14 7.96 -14.62
N LEU A 84 5.84 9.14 -14.15
CA LEU A 84 4.97 9.33 -12.99
C LEU A 84 3.50 9.27 -13.39
N SER A 85 2.71 8.65 -12.56
CA SER A 85 1.26 8.54 -12.74
C SER A 85 0.53 9.11 -11.52
N ASN A 86 -0.54 9.86 -11.79
CA ASN A 86 -1.51 10.20 -10.77
C ASN A 86 -2.35 8.97 -10.45
N ASN A 87 -2.27 8.53 -9.21
CA ASN A 87 -2.98 7.36 -8.71
C ASN A 87 -4.05 7.79 -7.71
N ASN A 88 -5.32 7.54 -8.06
CA ASN A 88 -6.42 7.65 -7.11
C ASN A 88 -6.79 6.23 -6.67
N LEU A 89 -6.50 5.90 -5.44
CA LEU A 89 -6.74 4.58 -4.85
C LEU A 89 -7.80 4.68 -3.76
N THR A 90 -8.81 3.83 -3.84
CA THR A 90 -9.74 3.55 -2.73
C THR A 90 -9.55 2.09 -2.33
N ASN A 91 -9.34 1.86 -1.04
CA ASN A 91 -9.10 0.54 -0.48
C ASN A 91 -10.07 0.27 0.67
N VAL A 92 -10.67 -0.90 0.67
CA VAL A 92 -11.42 -1.46 1.80
C VAL A 92 -10.73 -2.75 2.19
N TYR A 93 -10.43 -2.95 3.46
CA TYR A 93 -9.73 -4.14 3.88
C TYR A 93 -10.26 -4.73 5.18
N THR A 94 -10.02 -5.99 5.34
CA THR A 94 -10.15 -6.68 6.62
C THR A 94 -8.89 -7.48 6.91
N SER A 95 -8.51 -7.55 8.18
CA SER A 95 -7.36 -8.32 8.61
C SER A 95 -7.60 -9.02 9.94
N ILE A 96 -6.96 -10.18 10.11
CA ILE A 96 -7.05 -11.00 11.32
C ILE A 96 -5.69 -11.65 11.57
N GLU A 97 -5.32 -11.82 12.82
CA GLU A 97 -4.14 -12.56 13.28
C GLU A 97 -4.59 -13.86 13.98
N PRO A 98 -4.87 -14.95 13.24
CA PRO A 98 -5.36 -16.19 13.82
C PRO A 98 -4.30 -16.90 14.67
N TRP A 99 -3.02 -16.73 14.33
CA TRP A 99 -1.87 -17.22 15.08
C TRP A 99 -0.89 -16.08 15.35
N LYS A 100 -0.16 -16.20 16.42
CA LYS A 100 0.85 -15.21 16.79
C LYS A 100 1.80 -14.90 15.64
N ASN A 101 1.88 -13.63 15.30
CA ASN A 101 2.75 -13.11 14.24
C ASN A 101 2.40 -13.59 12.81
N VAL A 102 1.20 -14.12 12.59
CA VAL A 102 0.68 -14.48 11.27
C VAL A 102 -0.60 -13.71 11.01
N THR A 103 -0.57 -12.79 10.08
CA THR A 103 -1.71 -11.94 9.72
C THR A 103 -2.27 -12.36 8.36
N PHE A 104 -3.56 -12.58 8.31
CA PHE A 104 -4.32 -12.71 7.06
C PHE A 104 -5.00 -11.39 6.76
N ARG A 105 -4.94 -10.97 5.52
CA ARG A 105 -5.53 -9.71 5.08
C ARG A 105 -6.20 -9.89 3.73
N LEU A 106 -7.42 -9.39 3.62
CA LEU A 106 -8.20 -9.31 2.40
C LEU A 106 -8.42 -7.83 2.08
N ASP A 107 -8.07 -7.44 0.86
CA ASP A 107 -8.19 -6.07 0.36
C ASP A 107 -9.10 -6.04 -0.87
N GLY A 108 -10.00 -5.07 -0.93
CA GLY A 108 -10.68 -4.65 -2.14
C GLY A 108 -10.15 -3.29 -2.57
N ASN A 109 -9.64 -3.20 -3.78
CA ASN A 109 -9.03 -1.98 -4.31
C ASN A 109 -9.79 -1.49 -5.54
N TYR A 110 -10.02 -0.19 -5.59
CA TYR A 110 -10.44 0.53 -6.78
C TYR A 110 -9.43 1.62 -7.08
N GLN A 111 -8.91 1.62 -8.29
CA GLN A 111 -7.78 2.45 -8.67
C GLN A 111 -8.00 3.10 -10.03
N LEU A 112 -7.76 4.40 -10.08
CA LEU A 112 -7.72 5.19 -11.31
C LEU A 112 -6.30 5.70 -11.51
N ILE A 113 -5.69 5.31 -12.63
CA ILE A 113 -4.34 5.71 -12.99
C ILE A 113 -4.40 6.60 -14.22
N LYS A 114 -3.75 7.77 -14.15
CA LYS A 114 -3.57 8.72 -15.24
C LYS A 114 -2.10 9.11 -15.33
N PRO A 115 -1.54 9.37 -16.51
CA PRO A 115 -0.24 10.01 -16.64
C PRO A 115 -0.18 11.28 -15.81
N ALA A 116 0.93 11.55 -15.13
CA ALA A 116 1.13 12.80 -14.41
C ALA A 116 1.41 13.95 -15.38
N ASP A 117 2.15 13.66 -16.45
CA ASP A 117 2.43 14.54 -17.58
C ASP A 117 2.17 13.80 -18.89
N SER A 118 1.11 14.20 -19.59
CA SER A 118 0.70 13.59 -20.86
C SER A 118 1.62 13.94 -22.05
N ASN A 119 2.49 14.95 -21.92
CA ASN A 119 3.43 15.33 -22.99
C ASN A 119 4.60 14.34 -23.10
N HIS A 120 4.97 13.71 -21.98
CA HIS A 120 6.13 12.82 -21.91
C HIS A 120 5.77 11.35 -21.79
N PHE A 121 4.59 11.05 -21.23
CA PHE A 121 4.13 9.69 -21.03
C PHE A 121 2.62 9.60 -21.21
N SER A 122 2.16 8.70 -22.06
CA SER A 122 0.74 8.43 -22.26
C SER A 122 0.43 6.96 -21.95
N ILE A 123 -0.71 6.73 -21.33
CA ILE A 123 -1.34 5.42 -21.27
C ILE A 123 -2.41 5.42 -22.37
N ALA A 124 -2.23 4.60 -23.39
CA ALA A 124 -3.23 4.48 -24.45
C ALA A 124 -3.51 3.00 -24.71
N TYR A 125 -4.78 2.61 -24.62
CA TYR A 125 -5.22 1.25 -24.94
C TYR A 125 -6.61 1.28 -25.55
N ASP A 126 -6.87 0.30 -26.41
CA ASP A 126 -8.17 0.13 -27.06
C ASP A 126 -9.14 -0.58 -26.10
N LYS A 127 -10.31 0.01 -25.90
CA LYS A 127 -11.44 -0.61 -25.22
C LYS A 127 -12.68 -0.52 -26.10
N ASN A 128 -13.00 -1.60 -26.78
CA ASN A 128 -14.15 -1.71 -27.67
C ASN A 128 -14.16 -0.70 -28.83
N GLY A 129 -13.00 -0.40 -29.41
CA GLY A 129 -12.83 0.57 -30.49
C GLY A 129 -12.66 2.03 -30.04
N GLU A 130 -12.62 2.28 -28.74
CA GLU A 130 -12.32 3.60 -28.18
C GLU A 130 -10.93 3.61 -27.53
N ILE A 131 -10.10 4.59 -27.87
CA ILE A 131 -8.80 4.80 -27.21
C ILE A 131 -9.05 5.43 -25.84
N LYS A 132 -8.62 4.76 -24.78
CA LYS A 132 -8.69 5.26 -23.40
C LYS A 132 -7.31 5.64 -22.88
N GLU A 133 -7.25 6.78 -22.19
CA GLU A 133 -6.05 7.34 -21.59
C GLU A 133 -6.04 7.20 -20.05
N ILE A 134 -7.10 6.64 -19.51
CA ILE A 134 -7.27 6.43 -18.08
C ILE A 134 -7.44 4.94 -17.82
N LEU A 135 -6.56 4.38 -17.01
CA LEU A 135 -6.66 3.00 -16.59
C LEU A 135 -7.51 2.90 -15.33
N THR A 136 -8.59 2.13 -15.42
CA THR A 136 -9.45 1.80 -14.29
C THR A 136 -9.20 0.36 -13.87
N ASN A 137 -8.86 0.14 -12.59
CA ASN A 137 -8.56 -1.18 -12.08
C ASN A 137 -9.32 -1.45 -10.78
N SER A 138 -10.11 -2.52 -10.78
CA SER A 138 -10.73 -3.09 -9.57
C SER A 138 -10.08 -4.43 -9.30
N SER A 139 -9.63 -4.65 -8.08
CA SER A 139 -8.98 -5.89 -7.71
C SER A 139 -9.30 -6.32 -6.29
N VAL A 140 -9.22 -7.62 -6.07
CA VAL A 140 -9.26 -8.22 -4.74
C VAL A 140 -7.94 -8.90 -4.49
N SER A 141 -7.35 -8.67 -3.31
CA SER A 141 -6.07 -9.26 -2.92
C SER A 141 -6.20 -9.99 -1.60
N PHE A 142 -5.65 -11.18 -1.53
CA PHE A 142 -5.45 -11.91 -0.27
C PHE A 142 -3.97 -11.98 0.06
N SER A 143 -3.62 -11.62 1.30
CA SER A 143 -2.24 -11.61 1.76
C SER A 143 -2.08 -12.40 3.04
N VAL A 144 -1.01 -13.16 3.11
CA VAL A 144 -0.52 -13.83 4.33
C VAL A 144 0.81 -13.20 4.69
N ILE A 145 0.89 -12.64 5.90
CA ILE A 145 2.08 -11.95 6.39
C ILE A 145 2.55 -12.65 7.66
N ALA A 146 3.75 -13.19 7.66
CA ALA A 146 4.36 -13.84 8.81
C ALA A 146 5.61 -13.10 9.29
N ARG A 147 5.73 -12.88 10.60
CA ARG A 147 6.90 -12.24 11.22
C ARG A 147 7.42 -13.11 12.38
N PRO A 148 8.10 -14.23 12.07
CA PRO A 148 8.61 -15.15 13.07
C PRO A 148 9.50 -14.43 14.10
N GLY A 149 9.29 -14.72 15.37
CA GLY A 149 10.08 -14.13 16.46
C GLY A 149 9.79 -12.65 16.76
N ALA A 150 8.89 -12.00 16.05
CA ALA A 150 8.54 -10.62 16.35
C ALA A 150 7.86 -10.49 17.71
N LYS A 151 8.30 -9.50 18.49
CA LYS A 151 7.68 -9.08 19.75
C LYS A 151 7.08 -7.71 19.56
N TYR A 152 5.90 -7.50 20.11
CA TYR A 152 5.15 -6.26 19.94
C TYR A 152 4.73 -5.68 21.29
N SER A 153 4.72 -4.35 21.35
CA SER A 153 3.95 -3.59 22.32
C SER A 153 2.66 -3.12 21.64
N GLN A 154 1.53 -3.32 22.29
CA GLN A 154 0.22 -3.00 21.75
C GLN A 154 -0.48 -1.96 22.60
N TYR A 155 -1.00 -0.93 21.95
CA TYR A 155 -1.75 0.16 22.56
C TYR A 155 -3.06 0.34 21.75
N GLY A 156 -4.14 -0.29 22.23
CA GLY A 156 -5.39 -0.33 21.48
C GLY A 156 -5.21 -0.94 20.09
N ILE A 157 -5.60 -0.19 19.07
CA ILE A 157 -5.45 -0.59 17.66
C ILE A 157 -4.00 -0.53 17.18
N ASP A 158 -3.16 0.29 17.81
CA ASP A 158 -1.77 0.48 17.41
C ASP A 158 -0.86 -0.62 17.95
N ARG A 159 0.13 -0.95 17.17
CA ARG A 159 1.11 -1.99 17.48
C ARG A 159 2.50 -1.54 17.03
N TYR A 160 3.44 -1.63 17.92
CA TYR A 160 4.83 -1.28 17.67
C TYR A 160 5.71 -2.52 17.80
N GLN A 161 6.47 -2.82 16.78
CA GLN A 161 7.42 -3.93 16.81
C GLN A 161 8.63 -3.54 17.65
N MET A 162 8.87 -4.31 18.70
CA MET A 162 10.02 -4.13 19.60
C MET A 162 11.26 -4.88 19.12
N THR A 163 11.07 -6.00 18.44
CA THR A 163 12.14 -6.82 17.90
C THR A 163 12.62 -6.27 16.57
N THR A 164 13.86 -5.82 16.49
CA THR A 164 14.41 -5.15 15.33
C THR A 164 14.91 -6.10 14.24
N LEU A 165 15.12 -7.37 14.55
CA LEU A 165 15.72 -8.37 13.66
C LEU A 165 14.75 -9.45 13.17
N ALA A 166 13.47 -9.35 13.51
CA ALA A 166 12.50 -10.33 13.03
C ALA A 166 12.31 -10.20 11.51
N PRO A 167 12.43 -11.31 10.76
CA PRO A 167 12.14 -11.30 9.34
C PRO A 167 10.67 -11.09 9.07
N THR A 168 10.38 -10.63 7.85
CA THR A 168 9.01 -10.56 7.34
C THR A 168 8.92 -11.40 6.07
N LEU A 169 7.93 -12.27 6.04
CA LEU A 169 7.53 -13.02 4.85
C LEU A 169 6.13 -12.58 4.48
N MET A 170 5.88 -12.30 3.19
CA MET A 170 4.54 -12.01 2.68
C MET A 170 4.30 -12.77 1.39
N LEU A 171 3.15 -13.40 1.32
CA LEU A 171 2.60 -13.97 0.09
C LEU A 171 1.30 -13.23 -0.20
N ARG A 172 1.16 -12.69 -1.41
CA ARG A 172 -0.03 -11.98 -1.87
C ARG A 172 -0.51 -12.55 -3.20
N TYR A 173 -1.76 -12.91 -3.23
CA TYR A 173 -2.48 -13.20 -4.46
C TYR A 173 -3.45 -12.06 -4.76
N THR A 174 -3.44 -11.55 -5.98
CA THR A 174 -4.33 -10.48 -6.43
C THR A 174 -5.06 -10.93 -7.69
N LYS A 175 -6.37 -10.77 -7.69
CA LYS A 175 -7.22 -10.97 -8.87
C LYS A 175 -7.78 -9.62 -9.32
N GLY A 176 -7.46 -9.24 -10.56
CA GLY A 176 -8.10 -8.12 -11.25
C GLY A 176 -9.49 -8.53 -11.74
N LEU A 177 -10.48 -7.69 -11.57
CA LEU A 177 -11.89 -7.97 -11.84
C LEU A 177 -12.39 -7.10 -13.00
N LYS A 178 -12.32 -7.59 -14.22
CA LYS A 178 -12.82 -6.89 -15.41
C LYS A 178 -14.32 -6.63 -15.29
N GLY A 179 -14.74 -5.41 -15.65
CA GLY A 179 -16.15 -4.98 -15.65
C GLY A 179 -16.70 -4.56 -14.29
N VAL A 180 -16.05 -4.90 -13.18
CA VAL A 180 -16.46 -4.46 -11.85
C VAL A 180 -16.05 -2.99 -11.67
N ILE A 181 -17.03 -2.10 -11.43
CA ILE A 181 -16.84 -0.64 -11.32
C ILE A 181 -16.04 -0.09 -12.54
N ASN A 182 -16.40 -0.55 -13.74
CA ASN A 182 -15.75 -0.17 -15.00
C ASN A 182 -14.27 -0.56 -15.12
N SER A 183 -13.80 -1.55 -14.35
CA SER A 183 -12.42 -2.06 -14.46
C SER A 183 -12.12 -2.57 -15.86
N ASP A 184 -10.93 -2.27 -16.34
CA ASP A 184 -10.54 -2.50 -17.73
C ASP A 184 -9.93 -3.88 -17.97
N PHE A 185 -9.27 -4.44 -16.93
CA PHE A 185 -8.44 -5.63 -17.07
C PHE A 185 -8.82 -6.75 -16.11
N GLU A 186 -8.64 -7.97 -16.60
CA GLU A 186 -8.65 -9.19 -15.78
C GLU A 186 -7.22 -9.74 -15.75
N TYR A 187 -6.74 -10.04 -14.55
CA TYR A 187 -5.42 -10.64 -14.35
C TYR A 187 -5.36 -11.39 -13.02
N ASP A 188 -4.45 -12.33 -12.96
CA ASP A 188 -4.06 -13.02 -11.74
C ASP A 188 -2.60 -12.69 -11.45
N LYS A 189 -2.29 -12.26 -10.22
CA LYS A 189 -0.95 -11.89 -9.81
C LYS A 189 -0.58 -12.56 -8.49
N LEU A 190 0.51 -13.28 -8.47
CA LEU A 190 1.09 -13.86 -7.27
C LEU A 190 2.40 -13.16 -6.95
N GLN A 191 2.57 -12.70 -5.72
CA GLN A 191 3.77 -11.99 -5.27
C GLN A 191 4.26 -12.56 -3.95
N PHE A 192 5.56 -12.69 -3.84
CA PHE A 192 6.28 -13.08 -2.64
C PHE A 192 7.26 -12.00 -2.25
N LEU A 193 7.32 -11.67 -0.96
CA LEU A 193 8.27 -10.75 -0.38
C LEU A 193 8.91 -11.40 0.85
N TYR A 194 10.23 -11.38 0.90
CA TYR A 194 11.02 -11.70 2.07
C TYR A 194 11.93 -10.53 2.43
N THR A 195 11.85 -10.07 3.67
CA THR A 195 12.72 -9.00 4.19
C THR A 195 13.41 -9.49 5.46
N GLN A 196 14.74 -9.46 5.47
CA GLN A 196 15.56 -9.81 6.62
C GLN A 196 16.37 -8.59 7.08
N PRO A 197 16.10 -8.05 8.28
CA PRO A 197 17.00 -7.10 8.92
C PRO A 197 18.28 -7.80 9.37
N ILE A 198 19.43 -7.16 9.14
CA ILE A 198 20.76 -7.66 9.54
C ILE A 198 21.48 -6.53 10.29
N LEU A 199 22.08 -6.85 11.43
CA LEU A 199 22.98 -5.93 12.13
C LEU A 199 24.39 -6.02 11.52
N ILE A 200 24.96 -4.85 11.20
CA ILE A 200 26.34 -4.74 10.71
C ILE A 200 27.18 -4.12 11.83
N GLY A 201 27.47 -4.91 12.87
CA GLY A 201 28.25 -4.47 14.01
C GLY A 201 27.74 -3.15 14.61
N SER A 202 28.66 -2.20 14.83
CA SER A 202 28.35 -0.84 15.30
C SER A 202 27.90 0.13 14.20
N PHE A 203 27.98 -0.26 12.93
CA PHE A 203 27.64 0.61 11.79
C PHE A 203 26.12 0.77 11.57
N GLY A 204 25.31 -0.11 12.19
CA GLY A 204 23.87 0.02 12.11
C GLY A 204 23.15 -1.22 11.60
N ARG A 205 21.99 -1.00 10.97
CA ARG A 205 21.10 -2.05 10.47
C ARG A 205 20.94 -1.93 8.95
N SER A 206 21.11 -3.04 8.27
CA SER A 206 20.81 -3.21 6.86
C SER A 206 19.59 -4.10 6.66
N PHE A 207 19.01 -4.07 5.47
CA PHE A 207 17.89 -4.92 5.08
C PHE A 207 18.24 -5.67 3.80
N VAL A 208 18.04 -6.96 3.80
CA VAL A 208 18.04 -7.77 2.58
C VAL A 208 16.58 -8.03 2.22
N THR A 209 16.20 -7.60 1.02
CA THR A 209 14.83 -7.82 0.51
C THR A 209 14.91 -8.65 -0.77
N VAL A 210 14.11 -9.70 -0.81
CA VAL A 210 13.91 -10.55 -1.99
C VAL A 210 12.45 -10.46 -2.38
N GLU A 211 12.19 -10.08 -3.61
CA GLU A 211 10.84 -10.02 -4.18
C GLU A 211 10.78 -10.92 -5.41
N ALA A 212 9.70 -11.68 -5.54
CA ALA A 212 9.38 -12.50 -6.70
C ALA A 212 7.90 -12.38 -7.02
N GLY A 213 7.55 -12.41 -8.29
CA GLY A 213 6.16 -12.32 -8.72
C GLY A 213 5.94 -12.97 -10.07
N LYS A 214 4.67 -13.38 -10.29
CA LYS A 214 4.16 -13.89 -11.55
C LYS A 214 2.79 -13.28 -11.81
N THR A 215 2.57 -12.86 -13.03
CA THR A 215 1.28 -12.37 -13.58
C THR A 215 0.79 -13.34 -14.60
#